data_249aa204613ccf439e1af6b03c88b7fc
#
_entry.id   249aa204613ccf439e1af6b03c88b7fc
#
_cell.length_a   1.000
_cell.length_b   1.000
_cell.length_c   1.000
_cell.angle_alpha   90.00
_cell.angle_beta   90.00
_cell.angle_gamma   90.00
#
_symmetry.space_group_name_H-M   'P 1'
#
loop_
_entity.id
_entity.type
_entity.pdbx_description
1 polymer ?
#
loop_
_entity_poly.entity_id
_entity_poly.type
_entity_poly.pdbx_seq_one_letter_code
_entity_poly.pdbx_strand_id
1 'polypeptide(L)'
;MKTKSKLSYKTIEIRYKHINKAFVKLFLGIIAVLLFSGCEPKDIFEEEHTNIPPTGQKIVRVEPDDGVTRVNSLPKAIKENGDAVYELERGGVYYLEGKNVISHNVTIRAAYGTQSLPTIQPVSDAQGALNSDMLRFEGNVTFENVYVNGKDAASNNIMQRLFRLDKKNLTLRFKGCFVENCRNFCIRTDNSGSKVYIDNSTFRNIALTSDPANGRLFDSRRYAPDTISITNSTIYNLTGHIIRFDGAVANYVEVKNNTIYNVGFHFRIDYAMKAYIENNIFANVGWKAGYKADPPPAFWDLKELPKSKSYDPKDIKIYIRNNNVYTDQAIKALYTKYPGNYERIPLNSVAETMIADGRLVYEKNISEVLTFDGAPPLPMAYIDKFFEVLNTGMSPWADLPFYVDENGADGFTNNETFTFRYPSSAVSATASTTNGPLGAPMWNQ
;
A
#
# COMPACT_ATOMS: atom_id res chain seq x y z
N MET A 1 83.36 -36.70 21.44
CA MET A 1 82.89 -37.29 20.17
C MET A 1 81.63 -36.61 19.76
N LYS A 2 81.70 -35.86 18.67
CA LYS A 2 80.55 -35.02 18.15
C LYS A 2 79.97 -35.75 16.96
N THR A 3 78.71 -36.15 17.04
CA THR A 3 77.87 -36.43 15.87
C THR A 3 76.59 -35.65 16.01
N LYS A 4 76.55 -34.47 15.41
CA LYS A 4 75.38 -33.65 15.26
C LYS A 4 74.66 -33.99 13.96
N SER A 5 73.43 -34.31 14.10
CA SER A 5 72.45 -34.73 13.10
C SER A 5 72.29 -33.70 11.99
N LYS A 6 72.54 -34.07 10.74
CA LYS A 6 72.22 -33.33 9.51
C LYS A 6 70.75 -33.52 9.08
N LEU A 7 69.91 -34.08 9.94
CA LEU A 7 68.52 -34.43 9.57
C LEU A 7 67.48 -33.28 9.81
N SER A 8 67.90 -32.17 10.44
CA SER A 8 67.01 -31.16 10.90
C SER A 8 66.58 -30.12 9.81
N TYR A 9 67.47 -29.81 8.86
CA TYR A 9 67.19 -28.69 7.94
C TYR A 9 66.26 -29.02 6.76
N LYS A 10 66.33 -30.21 6.21
CA LYS A 10 65.44 -30.60 5.10
C LYS A 10 63.97 -30.76 5.51
N THR A 11 63.72 -31.22 6.73
CA THR A 11 62.36 -31.42 7.27
C THR A 11 61.70 -30.09 7.62
N ILE A 12 62.50 -29.10 8.06
CA ILE A 12 61.98 -27.75 8.39
C ILE A 12 61.67 -26.99 7.08
N GLU A 13 62.45 -27.11 6.03
CA GLU A 13 62.25 -26.44 4.74
C GLU A 13 61.02 -26.98 4.01
N ILE A 14 60.73 -28.28 4.11
CA ILE A 14 59.53 -28.89 3.52
C ILE A 14 58.28 -28.47 4.30
N ARG A 15 58.34 -28.37 5.65
CA ARG A 15 57.21 -27.86 6.44
C ARG A 15 56.95 -26.38 6.17
N TYR A 16 57.98 -25.55 5.99
CA TYR A 16 57.81 -24.13 5.65
C TYR A 16 57.20 -23.92 4.27
N LYS A 17 57.56 -24.73 3.25
CA LYS A 17 56.97 -24.66 1.92
C LYS A 17 55.49 -25.08 1.91
N HIS A 18 55.11 -26.07 2.73
CA HIS A 18 53.68 -26.48 2.83
C HIS A 18 52.84 -25.50 3.64
N ILE A 19 53.40 -24.91 4.71
CA ILE A 19 52.70 -23.89 5.51
C ILE A 19 52.45 -22.61 4.68
N ASN A 20 53.42 -22.15 3.91
CA ASN A 20 53.27 -20.99 3.04
C ASN A 20 52.23 -21.23 1.92
N LYS A 21 52.17 -22.44 1.33
CA LYS A 21 51.14 -22.74 0.32
C LYS A 21 49.73 -22.85 0.91
N ALA A 22 49.59 -23.37 2.12
CA ALA A 22 48.33 -23.43 2.83
C ALA A 22 47.85 -22.01 3.26
N PHE A 23 48.77 -21.18 3.76
CA PHE A 23 48.48 -19.80 4.16
C PHE A 23 48.14 -18.92 2.96
N VAL A 24 48.85 -19.05 1.83
CA VAL A 24 48.53 -18.32 0.59
C VAL A 24 47.19 -18.76 0.01
N LYS A 25 46.84 -20.06 0.06
CA LYS A 25 45.52 -20.53 -0.37
C LYS A 25 44.39 -20.07 0.57
N LEU A 26 44.66 -20.02 1.90
CA LEU A 26 43.72 -19.51 2.88
C LEU A 26 43.52 -17.98 2.71
N PHE A 27 44.60 -17.23 2.46
CA PHE A 27 44.55 -15.79 2.24
C PHE A 27 43.90 -15.43 0.90
N LEU A 28 44.11 -16.19 -0.17
CA LEU A 28 43.41 -16.04 -1.45
C LEU A 28 41.95 -16.47 -1.34
N GLY A 29 41.60 -17.45 -0.52
CA GLY A 29 40.23 -17.84 -0.23
C GLY A 29 39.50 -16.76 0.54
N ILE A 30 40.14 -16.13 1.52
CA ILE A 30 39.56 -15.01 2.29
C ILE A 30 39.41 -13.77 1.41
N ILE A 31 40.34 -13.45 0.53
CA ILE A 31 40.22 -12.35 -0.43
C ILE A 31 39.12 -12.64 -1.45
N ALA A 32 38.97 -13.88 -1.92
CA ALA A 32 37.87 -14.25 -2.80
C ALA A 32 36.50 -14.15 -2.11
N VAL A 33 36.40 -14.55 -0.83
CA VAL A 33 35.17 -14.37 -0.02
C VAL A 33 34.88 -12.90 0.24
N LEU A 34 35.91 -12.08 0.48
CA LEU A 34 35.77 -10.63 0.64
C LEU A 34 35.46 -9.91 -0.69
N LEU A 35 35.83 -10.46 -1.84
CA LEU A 35 35.49 -9.92 -3.15
C LEU A 35 34.08 -10.37 -3.62
N PHE A 36 33.55 -11.46 -3.06
CA PHE A 36 32.15 -11.89 -3.31
C PHE A 36 31.17 -11.48 -2.22
N SER A 37 31.63 -11.06 -1.04
CA SER A 37 30.80 -10.42 -0.01
C SER A 37 30.71 -8.91 -0.17
N GLY A 38 31.32 -8.34 -1.19
CA GLY A 38 31.21 -6.94 -1.58
C GLY A 38 30.05 -6.65 -2.55
N CYS A 39 28.99 -7.46 -2.61
CA CYS A 39 27.66 -6.96 -2.82
C CYS A 39 27.19 -6.41 -1.47
N GLU A 40 27.66 -5.21 -1.12
CA GLU A 40 26.82 -4.32 -0.32
C GLU A 40 25.43 -4.37 -0.97
N PRO A 41 24.35 -4.61 -0.21
CA PRO A 41 23.05 -4.23 -0.71
C PRO A 41 23.24 -2.75 -1.07
N LYS A 42 23.31 -2.44 -2.36
CA LYS A 42 23.16 -1.06 -2.80
C LYS A 42 21.94 -0.58 -2.04
N ASP A 43 22.15 0.43 -1.22
CA ASP A 43 21.08 1.12 -0.55
C ASP A 43 20.04 1.42 -1.63
N ILE A 44 18.93 0.70 -1.57
CA ILE A 44 17.81 0.84 -2.53
C ILE A 44 17.24 2.27 -2.41
N PHE A 45 17.75 3.05 -1.47
CA PHE A 45 17.39 4.43 -1.16
C PHE A 45 18.41 5.48 -1.61
N GLU A 46 19.64 5.10 -2.05
CA GLU A 46 20.56 5.94 -2.79
C GLU A 46 20.52 5.63 -4.30
N GLU A 47 19.38 5.36 -4.89
CA GLU A 47 19.19 5.98 -6.18
C GLU A 47 19.16 7.49 -5.86
N GLU A 48 20.28 8.18 -6.08
CA GLU A 48 20.23 9.58 -6.49
C GLU A 48 19.10 9.63 -7.52
N HIS A 49 17.90 9.99 -7.05
CA HIS A 49 16.85 10.38 -7.95
C HIS A 49 17.36 11.66 -8.63
N THR A 50 18.24 11.49 -9.58
CA THR A 50 18.38 12.46 -10.65
C THR A 50 17.01 12.45 -11.31
N ASN A 51 16.10 13.26 -10.75
CA ASN A 51 14.82 13.62 -11.35
C ASN A 51 15.09 14.43 -12.63
N ILE A 52 16.04 13.95 -13.44
CA ILE A 52 16.25 14.44 -14.80
C ILE A 52 15.10 13.83 -15.59
N PRO A 53 14.12 14.64 -16.04
CA PRO A 53 13.08 14.12 -16.91
C PRO A 53 13.75 13.43 -18.09
N PRO A 54 13.12 12.42 -18.69
CA PRO A 54 13.55 11.89 -19.96
C PRO A 54 13.85 13.07 -20.87
N THR A 55 15.03 13.11 -21.46
CA THR A 55 15.50 14.22 -22.32
C THR A 55 14.40 14.65 -23.29
N GLY A 56 13.90 15.86 -23.15
CA GLY A 56 12.86 16.43 -24.00
C GLY A 56 11.47 16.62 -23.39
N GLN A 57 11.22 16.17 -22.13
CA GLN A 57 9.91 16.40 -21.51
C GLN A 57 9.80 17.84 -20.98
N LYS A 58 8.70 18.53 -21.34
CA LYS A 58 8.39 19.88 -20.84
C LYS A 58 8.18 19.85 -19.33
N ILE A 59 8.88 20.74 -18.60
CA ILE A 59 8.65 20.98 -17.18
C ILE A 59 7.95 22.34 -17.01
N VAL A 60 6.88 22.35 -16.23
CA VAL A 60 6.12 23.53 -15.85
C VAL A 60 6.18 23.65 -14.33
N ARG A 61 6.82 24.70 -13.83
CA ARG A 61 6.78 25.02 -12.40
C ARG A 61 5.47 25.72 -12.08
N VAL A 62 4.84 25.28 -11.01
CA VAL A 62 3.54 25.78 -10.58
C VAL A 62 3.72 26.48 -9.23
N GLU A 63 3.36 27.76 -9.18
CA GLU A 63 3.39 28.55 -7.95
C GLU A 63 2.28 28.09 -6.98
N PRO A 64 2.56 27.99 -5.67
CA PRO A 64 1.56 27.63 -4.66
C PRO A 64 0.39 28.64 -4.63
N ASP A 65 -0.76 28.17 -4.23
CA ASP A 65 -1.95 28.97 -3.97
C ASP A 65 -1.87 29.68 -2.61
N ASP A 66 -2.58 30.81 -2.45
CA ASP A 66 -2.69 31.52 -1.17
C ASP A 66 -4.03 31.25 -0.44
N GLY A 67 -4.95 30.54 -1.09
CA GLY A 67 -6.25 30.16 -0.56
C GLY A 67 -7.28 31.30 -0.50
N VAL A 68 -6.92 32.50 -0.92
CA VAL A 68 -7.80 33.70 -0.87
C VAL A 68 -7.96 34.30 -2.27
N THR A 69 -6.87 34.73 -2.88
CA THR A 69 -6.90 35.36 -4.20
C THR A 69 -6.45 34.43 -5.31
N ARG A 70 -5.71 33.39 -4.98
CA ARG A 70 -5.21 32.39 -5.89
C ARG A 70 -5.61 31.00 -5.43
N VAL A 71 -6.45 30.34 -6.24
CA VAL A 71 -6.85 28.94 -6.13
C VAL A 71 -6.78 28.31 -7.53
N ASN A 72 -6.72 26.98 -7.60
CA ASN A 72 -6.68 26.22 -8.85
C ASN A 72 -5.45 26.53 -9.74
N SER A 73 -4.32 26.96 -9.18
CA SER A 73 -3.09 27.22 -9.96
C SER A 73 -2.65 25.95 -10.73
N LEU A 74 -2.68 24.79 -10.08
CA LEU A 74 -2.32 23.51 -10.71
C LEU A 74 -3.26 23.11 -11.87
N PRO A 75 -4.58 23.02 -11.72
CA PRO A 75 -5.47 22.74 -12.85
C PRO A 75 -5.38 23.75 -13.98
N LYS A 76 -5.19 25.03 -13.66
CA LYS A 76 -4.99 26.11 -14.64
C LYS A 76 -3.71 25.89 -15.44
N ALA A 77 -2.59 25.63 -14.77
CA ALA A 77 -1.31 25.37 -15.42
C ALA A 77 -1.42 24.15 -16.37
N ILE A 78 -2.11 23.07 -15.94
CA ILE A 78 -2.32 21.88 -16.77
C ILE A 78 -3.16 22.20 -18.01
N LYS A 79 -4.24 22.97 -17.86
CA LYS A 79 -5.11 23.38 -18.95
C LYS A 79 -4.35 24.22 -19.99
N GLU A 80 -3.47 25.09 -19.54
CA GLU A 80 -2.70 26.01 -20.41
C GLU A 80 -1.52 25.33 -21.12
N ASN A 81 -0.92 24.32 -20.48
CA ASN A 81 0.34 23.75 -20.92
C ASN A 81 0.26 22.32 -21.49
N GLY A 82 -0.83 21.60 -21.24
CA GLY A 82 -1.07 20.27 -21.80
C GLY A 82 -0.22 19.16 -21.18
N ASP A 83 0.25 18.26 -22.01
CA ASP A 83 1.08 17.12 -21.59
C ASP A 83 2.47 17.61 -21.13
N ALA A 84 2.76 17.48 -19.83
CA ALA A 84 4.00 17.96 -19.23
C ALA A 84 4.25 17.32 -17.84
N VAL A 85 5.41 17.61 -17.27
CA VAL A 85 5.74 17.46 -15.86
C VAL A 85 5.43 18.77 -15.14
N TYR A 86 4.55 18.72 -14.15
CA TYR A 86 4.19 19.84 -13.30
C TYR A 86 4.94 19.69 -11.98
N GLU A 87 5.88 20.62 -11.78
CA GLU A 87 6.74 20.64 -10.61
C GLU A 87 6.16 21.59 -9.56
N LEU A 88 5.81 21.04 -8.41
CA LEU A 88 5.20 21.72 -7.28
C LEU A 88 6.27 22.11 -6.27
N GLU A 89 6.23 23.34 -5.76
CA GLU A 89 7.13 23.81 -4.72
C GLU A 89 6.91 23.03 -3.42
N ARG A 90 8.00 22.57 -2.80
CA ARG A 90 7.94 21.90 -1.50
C ARG A 90 7.46 22.84 -0.41
N GLY A 91 6.59 22.36 0.47
CA GLY A 91 5.91 23.16 1.49
C GLY A 91 4.77 24.03 0.96
N GLY A 92 4.64 24.14 -0.38
CA GLY A 92 3.53 24.86 -1.02
C GLY A 92 2.20 24.13 -0.89
N VAL A 93 1.09 24.87 -0.91
CA VAL A 93 -0.27 24.34 -0.90
C VAL A 93 -0.97 24.70 -2.21
N TYR A 94 -1.67 23.73 -2.79
CA TYR A 94 -2.39 23.84 -4.07
C TYR A 94 -3.86 23.55 -3.81
N TYR A 95 -4.66 24.59 -3.69
CA TYR A 95 -6.07 24.51 -3.37
C TYR A 95 -6.91 24.22 -4.61
N LEU A 96 -7.79 23.24 -4.49
CA LEU A 96 -8.69 22.80 -5.56
C LEU A 96 -10.14 23.20 -5.23
N GLU A 97 -10.65 24.22 -5.89
CA GLU A 97 -12.04 24.63 -5.81
C GLU A 97 -12.86 24.08 -6.98
N GLY A 98 -14.06 23.61 -6.71
CA GLY A 98 -15.02 23.19 -7.72
C GLY A 98 -14.63 21.88 -8.44
N LYS A 99 -15.01 21.77 -9.72
CA LYS A 99 -14.79 20.57 -10.53
C LYS A 99 -13.48 20.68 -11.33
N ASN A 100 -12.51 19.83 -11.01
CA ASN A 100 -11.22 19.78 -11.68
C ASN A 100 -11.11 18.55 -12.57
N VAL A 101 -10.97 18.74 -13.88
CA VAL A 101 -10.81 17.65 -14.87
C VAL A 101 -9.43 17.79 -15.53
N ILE A 102 -8.62 16.76 -15.44
CA ILE A 102 -7.31 16.65 -16.09
C ILE A 102 -7.48 15.74 -17.32
N SER A 103 -7.44 16.34 -18.50
CA SER A 103 -7.59 15.64 -19.79
C SER A 103 -6.29 15.30 -20.50
N HIS A 104 -5.17 15.72 -19.93
CA HIS A 104 -3.82 15.53 -20.46
C HIS A 104 -3.07 14.41 -19.75
N ASN A 105 -2.01 13.89 -20.38
CA ASN A 105 -1.09 12.97 -19.75
C ASN A 105 -0.05 13.78 -18.96
N VAL A 106 -0.09 13.67 -17.64
CA VAL A 106 0.71 14.55 -16.79
C VAL A 106 1.45 13.77 -15.70
N THR A 107 2.62 14.29 -15.34
CA THR A 107 3.29 13.95 -14.08
C THR A 107 3.21 15.17 -13.16
N ILE A 108 2.69 15.00 -11.97
CA ILE A 108 2.62 16.02 -10.92
C ILE A 108 3.59 15.57 -9.83
N ARG A 109 4.63 16.37 -9.59
CA ARG A 109 5.69 15.99 -8.67
C ARG A 109 6.15 17.12 -7.77
N ALA A 110 6.75 16.77 -6.63
CA ALA A 110 7.48 17.72 -5.83
C ALA A 110 8.74 18.22 -6.56
N ALA A 111 9.09 19.47 -6.38
CA ALA A 111 10.42 19.97 -6.69
C ALA A 111 11.47 19.22 -5.87
N TYR A 112 12.71 19.20 -6.38
CA TYR A 112 13.83 18.64 -5.63
C TYR A 112 14.06 19.41 -4.33
N GLY A 113 14.35 18.72 -3.24
CA GLY A 113 14.63 19.32 -1.93
C GLY A 113 14.20 18.44 -0.77
N THR A 114 14.51 18.89 0.45
CA THR A 114 14.26 18.19 1.71
C THR A 114 13.10 18.75 2.53
N GLN A 115 12.49 19.88 2.09
CA GLN A 115 11.33 20.43 2.77
C GLN A 115 10.13 19.50 2.66
N SER A 116 9.06 19.80 3.41
CA SER A 116 7.80 19.05 3.39
C SER A 116 7.27 18.87 1.97
N LEU A 117 6.53 17.76 1.75
CA LEU A 117 5.87 17.51 0.47
C LEU A 117 4.91 18.67 0.12
N PRO A 118 4.76 19.00 -1.17
CA PRO A 118 3.70 19.91 -1.59
C PRO A 118 2.34 19.30 -1.31
N THR A 119 1.41 20.11 -0.84
CA THR A 119 0.06 19.67 -0.46
C THR A 119 -0.95 20.01 -1.55
N ILE A 120 -1.73 19.03 -1.98
CA ILE A 120 -2.91 19.22 -2.83
C ILE A 120 -4.14 19.00 -1.96
N GLN A 121 -5.01 20.02 -1.84
CA GLN A 121 -6.10 20.03 -0.89
C GLN A 121 -7.36 20.70 -1.49
N PRO A 122 -8.58 20.20 -1.20
CA PRO A 122 -9.80 20.87 -1.63
C PRO A 122 -10.06 22.12 -0.79
N VAL A 123 -10.72 23.06 -1.41
CA VAL A 123 -11.35 24.19 -0.72
C VAL A 123 -12.81 24.32 -1.19
N SER A 124 -13.71 24.54 -0.23
CA SER A 124 -15.13 24.76 -0.52
C SER A 124 -15.34 26.11 -1.22
N ASP A 125 -16.37 26.15 -2.06
CA ASP A 125 -16.79 27.40 -2.71
C ASP A 125 -17.36 28.40 -1.71
N ALA A 126 -17.73 29.59 -2.20
CA ALA A 126 -18.30 30.67 -1.40
C ALA A 126 -19.60 30.29 -0.66
N GLN A 127 -20.26 29.19 -1.05
CA GLN A 127 -21.45 28.62 -0.41
C GLN A 127 -21.09 27.53 0.59
N GLY A 128 -19.82 27.24 0.81
CA GLY A 128 -19.32 26.17 1.70
C GLY A 128 -19.49 24.76 1.12
N ALA A 129 -19.71 24.62 -0.19
CA ALA A 129 -19.88 23.33 -0.83
C ALA A 129 -18.58 22.78 -1.41
N LEU A 130 -18.34 21.48 -1.16
CA LEU A 130 -17.29 20.71 -1.82
C LEU A 130 -17.85 19.97 -3.03
N ASN A 131 -17.10 19.88 -4.10
CA ASN A 131 -17.42 18.98 -5.20
C ASN A 131 -17.37 17.51 -4.71
N SER A 132 -18.10 16.64 -5.38
CA SER A 132 -18.12 15.21 -5.03
C SER A 132 -16.81 14.48 -5.35
N ASP A 133 -16.06 14.92 -6.36
CA ASP A 133 -14.76 14.38 -6.78
C ASP A 133 -13.71 15.51 -6.70
N MET A 134 -12.57 15.26 -6.08
CA MET A 134 -11.48 16.24 -5.98
C MET A 134 -10.78 16.43 -7.33
N LEU A 135 -10.37 15.33 -7.96
CA LEU A 135 -9.75 15.29 -9.27
C LEU A 135 -10.39 14.21 -10.15
N ARG A 136 -10.69 14.58 -11.38
CA ARG A 136 -11.18 13.67 -12.41
C ARG A 136 -10.18 13.58 -13.54
N PHE A 137 -9.96 12.38 -14.05
CA PHE A 137 -8.95 12.11 -15.06
C PHE A 137 -9.57 11.60 -16.35
N GLU A 138 -9.20 12.24 -17.43
CA GLU A 138 -9.45 11.81 -18.81
C GLU A 138 -8.14 11.53 -19.55
N GLY A 139 -6.98 11.81 -18.94
CA GLY A 139 -5.62 11.45 -19.34
C GLY A 139 -4.91 10.59 -18.28
N ASN A 140 -3.74 10.10 -18.62
CA ASN A 140 -2.89 9.35 -17.68
C ASN A 140 -2.22 10.30 -16.69
N VAL A 141 -2.18 9.92 -15.41
CA VAL A 141 -1.63 10.78 -14.37
C VAL A 141 -0.66 10.00 -13.50
N THR A 142 0.49 10.62 -13.23
CA THR A 142 1.47 10.16 -12.24
C THR A 142 1.63 11.24 -11.17
N PHE A 143 1.54 10.82 -9.90
CA PHE A 143 1.90 11.63 -8.74
C PHE A 143 3.21 11.11 -8.17
N GLU A 144 4.17 12.01 -7.90
CA GLU A 144 5.46 11.65 -7.30
C GLU A 144 5.80 12.59 -6.14
N ASN A 145 5.99 12.01 -4.95
CA ASN A 145 6.37 12.76 -3.75
C ASN A 145 5.44 13.95 -3.46
N VAL A 146 4.13 13.73 -3.49
CA VAL A 146 3.13 14.74 -3.15
C VAL A 146 2.24 14.27 -2.02
N TYR A 147 1.77 15.21 -1.21
CA TYR A 147 0.76 14.99 -0.19
C TYR A 147 -0.60 15.38 -0.73
N VAL A 148 -1.56 14.47 -0.67
CA VAL A 148 -2.95 14.73 -1.06
C VAL A 148 -3.85 14.57 0.16
N ASN A 149 -4.48 15.65 0.57
CA ASN A 149 -5.38 15.67 1.71
C ASN A 149 -6.81 16.00 1.24
N GLY A 150 -7.74 15.11 1.53
CA GLY A 150 -9.15 15.30 1.14
C GLY A 150 -9.98 16.12 2.13
N LYS A 151 -9.38 16.67 3.19
CA LYS A 151 -10.07 17.56 4.13
C LYS A 151 -10.11 18.98 3.57
N ASP A 152 -11.26 19.61 3.66
CA ASP A 152 -11.47 20.99 3.22
C ASP A 152 -10.58 21.98 4.01
N ALA A 153 -9.91 22.87 3.30
CA ALA A 153 -9.07 23.89 3.92
C ALA A 153 -9.89 24.92 4.74
N ALA A 154 -11.15 25.14 4.37
CA ALA A 154 -12.02 26.14 5.01
C ALA A 154 -12.93 25.53 6.12
N SER A 155 -13.04 24.21 6.19
CA SER A 155 -13.92 23.55 7.14
C SER A 155 -13.43 22.15 7.52
N ASN A 156 -14.19 21.43 8.38
CA ASN A 156 -13.93 20.03 8.71
C ASN A 156 -14.54 19.03 7.72
N ASN A 157 -15.09 19.49 6.60
CA ASN A 157 -15.68 18.60 5.61
C ASN A 157 -14.59 17.78 4.92
N ILE A 158 -14.91 16.51 4.63
CA ILE A 158 -14.01 15.59 3.95
C ILE A 158 -14.62 15.21 2.60
N MET A 159 -13.78 15.20 1.56
CA MET A 159 -14.14 14.80 0.20
C MET A 159 -14.78 13.41 0.16
N GLN A 160 -15.78 13.26 -0.67
CA GLN A 160 -16.38 11.95 -0.89
C GLN A 160 -15.48 11.03 -1.71
N ARG A 161 -14.79 11.58 -2.71
CA ARG A 161 -13.87 10.86 -3.60
C ARG A 161 -12.66 11.75 -3.92
N LEU A 162 -11.46 11.17 -3.93
CA LEU A 162 -10.27 11.92 -4.30
C LEU A 162 -10.01 11.85 -5.80
N PHE A 163 -9.96 10.64 -6.36
CA PHE A 163 -9.53 10.41 -7.73
C PHE A 163 -10.57 9.61 -8.51
N ARG A 164 -10.97 10.12 -9.66
CA ARG A 164 -11.90 9.44 -10.55
C ARG A 164 -11.34 9.28 -11.96
N LEU A 165 -11.30 8.07 -12.46
CA LEU A 165 -10.90 7.74 -13.82
C LEU A 165 -12.14 7.73 -14.72
N ASP A 166 -12.27 8.72 -15.61
CA ASP A 166 -13.48 8.94 -16.41
C ASP A 166 -13.42 8.34 -17.82
N LYS A 167 -12.27 7.80 -18.24
CA LYS A 167 -12.12 7.13 -19.53
C LYS A 167 -11.59 5.70 -19.39
N LYS A 168 -11.74 4.91 -20.44
CA LYS A 168 -11.16 3.56 -20.52
C LYS A 168 -9.65 3.61 -20.64
N ASN A 169 -8.97 2.56 -20.17
CA ASN A 169 -7.54 2.30 -20.35
C ASN A 169 -6.63 3.38 -19.73
N LEU A 170 -7.13 4.14 -18.76
CA LEU A 170 -6.30 5.13 -18.07
C LEU A 170 -5.34 4.49 -17.09
N THR A 171 -4.19 5.13 -16.98
CA THR A 171 -3.15 4.80 -15.99
C THR A 171 -3.09 5.88 -14.92
N LEU A 172 -3.16 5.46 -13.65
CA LEU A 172 -2.95 6.31 -12.48
C LEU A 172 -1.81 5.73 -11.65
N ARG A 173 -0.80 6.54 -11.34
CA ARG A 173 0.38 6.13 -10.57
C ARG A 173 0.59 7.03 -9.37
N PHE A 174 0.99 6.43 -8.25
CA PHE A 174 1.48 7.11 -7.05
C PHE A 174 2.84 6.54 -6.70
N LYS A 175 3.83 7.41 -6.49
CA LYS A 175 5.18 7.03 -6.08
C LYS A 175 5.65 7.97 -4.96
N GLY A 176 5.95 7.44 -3.79
CA GLY A 176 6.39 8.25 -2.64
C GLY A 176 5.35 9.25 -2.15
N CYS A 177 4.06 8.95 -2.34
CA CYS A 177 2.98 9.87 -2.01
C CYS A 177 2.40 9.60 -0.63
N PHE A 178 1.82 10.65 -0.05
CA PHE A 178 1.02 10.55 1.16
C PHE A 178 -0.42 11.00 0.83
N VAL A 179 -1.41 10.13 1.05
CA VAL A 179 -2.80 10.37 0.66
C VAL A 179 -3.72 10.06 1.83
N GLU A 180 -4.56 11.00 2.23
CA GLU A 180 -5.46 10.80 3.35
C GLU A 180 -6.79 11.55 3.24
N ASN A 181 -7.69 11.23 4.18
CA ASN A 181 -8.96 11.90 4.39
C ASN A 181 -9.91 11.79 3.19
N CYS A 182 -10.51 10.62 3.03
CA CYS A 182 -11.54 10.35 2.04
C CYS A 182 -12.72 9.60 2.66
N ARG A 183 -13.96 9.96 2.30
CA ARG A 183 -15.14 9.31 2.90
C ARG A 183 -15.57 8.03 2.17
N ASN A 184 -15.72 8.05 0.85
CA ASN A 184 -16.31 6.94 0.13
C ASN A 184 -15.27 6.10 -0.64
N PHE A 185 -14.64 6.72 -1.63
CA PHE A 185 -13.69 6.03 -2.53
C PHE A 185 -12.49 6.93 -2.76
N CYS A 186 -11.30 6.44 -2.41
CA CYS A 186 -10.09 7.17 -2.71
C CYS A 186 -9.86 7.18 -4.23
N ILE A 187 -9.85 6.01 -4.86
CA ILE A 187 -9.70 5.85 -6.31
C ILE A 187 -10.94 5.13 -6.84
N ARG A 188 -11.61 5.71 -7.84
CA ARG A 188 -12.77 5.11 -8.49
C ARG A 188 -12.69 5.14 -9.99
N THR A 189 -13.15 4.08 -10.62
CA THR A 189 -13.43 4.04 -12.05
C THR A 189 -14.82 3.47 -12.34
N ASP A 190 -15.47 4.03 -13.35
CA ASP A 190 -16.69 3.47 -13.96
C ASP A 190 -16.37 3.03 -15.41
N ASN A 191 -15.09 2.73 -15.71
CA ASN A 191 -14.60 2.35 -17.02
C ASN A 191 -13.63 1.16 -16.94
N SER A 192 -13.62 0.32 -17.99
CA SER A 192 -12.74 -0.84 -18.08
C SER A 192 -11.32 -0.48 -18.49
N GLY A 193 -10.37 -1.39 -18.20
CA GLY A 193 -8.98 -1.31 -18.64
C GLY A 193 -8.10 -0.36 -17.83
N SER A 194 -8.59 0.15 -16.70
CA SER A 194 -7.80 1.02 -15.82
C SER A 194 -6.57 0.28 -15.26
N LYS A 195 -5.46 1.01 -15.15
CA LYS A 195 -4.21 0.56 -14.53
C LYS A 195 -3.90 1.48 -13.35
N VAL A 196 -3.80 0.92 -12.15
CA VAL A 196 -3.50 1.66 -10.93
C VAL A 196 -2.25 1.10 -10.30
N TYR A 197 -1.28 1.97 -10.04
CA TYR A 197 -0.01 1.63 -9.41
C TYR A 197 0.17 2.51 -8.17
N ILE A 198 0.44 1.90 -7.04
CA ILE A 198 0.77 2.55 -5.78
C ILE A 198 2.08 1.94 -5.32
N ASP A 199 3.12 2.75 -5.22
CA ASP A 199 4.44 2.30 -4.81
C ASP A 199 5.05 3.26 -3.77
N ASN A 200 5.69 2.71 -2.74
CA ASN A 200 6.36 3.45 -1.68
C ASN A 200 5.52 4.63 -1.14
N SER A 201 4.23 4.39 -0.89
CA SER A 201 3.25 5.43 -0.56
C SER A 201 2.44 5.08 0.69
N THR A 202 1.94 6.10 1.37
CA THR A 202 1.02 5.94 2.50
C THR A 202 -0.38 6.37 2.10
N PHE A 203 -1.38 5.50 2.35
CA PHE A 203 -2.80 5.78 2.20
C PHE A 203 -3.51 5.52 3.52
N ARG A 204 -4.17 6.53 4.08
CA ARG A 204 -4.83 6.38 5.39
C ARG A 204 -6.13 7.16 5.51
N ASN A 205 -6.87 6.87 6.59
CA ASN A 205 -8.06 7.63 6.97
C ASN A 205 -9.10 7.70 5.84
N ILE A 206 -9.39 6.55 5.25
CA ILE A 206 -10.41 6.41 4.20
C ILE A 206 -11.63 5.77 4.84
N ALA A 207 -12.55 6.60 5.35
CA ALA A 207 -13.61 6.13 6.23
C ALA A 207 -14.95 6.86 6.04
N LEU A 208 -16.00 6.08 5.89
CA LEU A 208 -17.37 6.56 6.01
C LEU A 208 -18.03 5.87 7.22
N THR A 209 -18.01 6.52 8.35
CA THR A 209 -18.48 5.94 9.61
C THR A 209 -19.96 5.61 9.59
N SER A 210 -20.79 6.39 8.91
CA SER A 210 -22.25 6.17 8.76
C SER A 210 -22.61 5.03 7.80
N ASP A 211 -21.72 4.65 6.89
CA ASP A 211 -21.87 3.50 5.98
C ASP A 211 -20.52 2.79 5.82
N PRO A 212 -20.15 1.92 6.76
CA PRO A 212 -18.83 1.31 6.79
C PRO A 212 -18.56 0.32 5.64
N ALA A 213 -19.52 0.05 4.76
CA ALA A 213 -19.26 -0.66 3.50
C ALA A 213 -18.53 0.24 2.48
N ASN A 214 -18.56 1.54 2.65
CA ASN A 214 -17.74 2.53 1.95
C ASN A 214 -16.43 2.80 2.71
N GLY A 215 -15.64 3.78 2.28
CA GLY A 215 -14.28 3.96 2.80
C GLY A 215 -13.30 2.99 2.12
N ARG A 216 -13.24 3.01 0.78
CA ARG A 216 -12.46 2.07 -0.04
C ARG A 216 -11.27 2.76 -0.68
N LEU A 217 -10.14 2.06 -0.73
CA LEU A 217 -8.98 2.57 -1.46
C LEU A 217 -9.24 2.54 -2.97
N PHE A 218 -9.63 1.39 -3.52
CA PHE A 218 -9.96 1.25 -4.94
C PHE A 218 -11.34 0.62 -5.15
N ASP A 219 -12.14 1.22 -6.03
CA ASP A 219 -13.47 0.72 -6.42
C ASP A 219 -13.68 0.82 -7.93
N SER A 220 -13.69 -0.32 -8.61
CA SER A 220 -14.00 -0.40 -10.04
C SER A 220 -15.47 -0.71 -10.32
N ARG A 221 -16.25 -0.97 -9.29
CA ARG A 221 -17.63 -1.48 -9.39
C ARG A 221 -17.69 -2.74 -10.27
N ARG A 222 -18.31 -2.62 -11.46
CA ARG A 222 -18.50 -3.72 -12.41
C ARG A 222 -17.60 -3.64 -13.64
N TYR A 223 -16.63 -2.74 -13.61
CA TYR A 223 -15.72 -2.51 -14.73
C TYR A 223 -14.40 -3.21 -14.46
N ALA A 224 -13.98 -4.03 -15.41
CA ALA A 224 -12.76 -4.82 -15.31
C ALA A 224 -11.51 -3.90 -15.33
N PRO A 225 -10.75 -3.79 -14.25
CA PRO A 225 -9.43 -3.15 -14.30
C PRO A 225 -8.46 -4.06 -15.06
N ASP A 226 -7.50 -3.46 -15.74
CA ASP A 226 -6.39 -4.23 -16.34
C ASP A 226 -5.37 -4.62 -15.26
N THR A 227 -4.86 -3.62 -14.56
CA THR A 227 -3.80 -3.83 -13.57
C THR A 227 -4.08 -3.07 -12.29
N ILE A 228 -3.88 -3.74 -11.16
CA ILE A 228 -3.76 -3.11 -9.84
C ILE A 228 -2.47 -3.60 -9.21
N SER A 229 -1.55 -2.68 -8.93
CA SER A 229 -0.28 -2.97 -8.27
C SER A 229 -0.15 -2.05 -7.05
N ILE A 230 0.01 -2.64 -5.87
CA ILE A 230 0.24 -1.96 -4.61
C ILE A 230 1.49 -2.58 -4.00
N THR A 231 2.57 -1.81 -3.97
CA THR A 231 3.87 -2.30 -3.54
C THR A 231 4.53 -1.37 -2.53
N ASN A 232 5.31 -1.94 -1.62
CA ASN A 232 6.17 -1.19 -0.69
C ASN A 232 5.45 -0.09 0.11
N SER A 233 4.15 -0.25 0.36
CA SER A 233 3.28 0.83 0.82
C SER A 233 2.62 0.52 2.15
N THR A 234 2.18 1.57 2.85
CA THR A 234 1.44 1.47 4.11
C THR A 234 0.00 1.93 3.89
N ILE A 235 -0.96 1.08 4.28
CA ILE A 235 -2.39 1.37 4.12
C ILE A 235 -3.08 1.11 5.46
N TYR A 236 -3.75 2.12 6.01
CA TYR A 236 -4.41 1.92 7.30
C TYR A 236 -5.62 2.81 7.54
N ASN A 237 -6.45 2.41 8.51
CA ASN A 237 -7.68 3.09 8.89
C ASN A 237 -8.68 3.21 7.73
N LEU A 238 -9.11 2.07 7.19
CA LEU A 238 -10.16 1.99 6.18
C LEU A 238 -11.42 1.32 6.76
N THR A 239 -12.58 1.94 6.64
CA THR A 239 -13.85 1.28 7.02
C THR A 239 -14.29 0.23 6.00
N GLY A 240 -13.95 0.39 4.73
CA GLY A 240 -14.32 -0.48 3.62
C GLY A 240 -13.22 -1.42 3.15
N HIS A 241 -13.13 -1.60 1.86
CA HIS A 241 -12.19 -2.53 1.19
C HIS A 241 -10.93 -1.81 0.71
N ILE A 242 -9.80 -2.53 0.65
CA ILE A 242 -8.62 -2.08 -0.09
C ILE A 242 -8.92 -2.11 -1.59
N ILE A 243 -9.45 -3.23 -2.08
CA ILE A 243 -9.80 -3.42 -3.49
C ILE A 243 -11.21 -3.98 -3.59
N ARG A 244 -12.02 -3.45 -4.50
CA ARG A 244 -13.35 -3.96 -4.80
C ARG A 244 -13.63 -3.96 -6.30
N PHE A 245 -13.94 -5.13 -6.84
CA PHE A 245 -14.25 -5.32 -8.27
C PHE A 245 -15.73 -5.49 -8.57
N ASP A 246 -16.57 -5.86 -7.60
CA ASP A 246 -18.01 -6.10 -7.74
C ASP A 246 -18.37 -7.08 -8.88
N GLY A 247 -17.62 -8.16 -9.02
CA GLY A 247 -17.83 -9.18 -10.04
C GLY A 247 -17.11 -8.92 -11.37
N ALA A 248 -16.35 -7.84 -11.48
CA ALA A 248 -15.47 -7.62 -12.62
C ALA A 248 -14.18 -8.45 -12.51
N VAL A 249 -13.61 -8.85 -13.63
CA VAL A 249 -12.37 -9.64 -13.69
C VAL A 249 -11.18 -8.70 -13.87
N ALA A 250 -10.23 -8.72 -12.94
CA ALA A 250 -8.96 -8.03 -13.09
C ALA A 250 -7.96 -8.92 -13.83
N ASN A 251 -7.24 -8.38 -14.81
CA ASN A 251 -6.21 -9.16 -15.52
C ASN A 251 -5.00 -9.43 -14.64
N TYR A 252 -4.56 -8.42 -13.88
CA TYR A 252 -3.37 -8.52 -13.05
C TYR A 252 -3.56 -7.79 -11.72
N VAL A 253 -3.26 -8.48 -10.61
CA VAL A 253 -3.26 -7.91 -9.25
C VAL A 253 -1.92 -8.22 -8.60
N GLU A 254 -1.23 -7.20 -8.11
CA GLU A 254 -0.01 -7.34 -7.35
C GLU A 254 -0.14 -6.57 -6.03
N VAL A 255 0.11 -7.27 -4.92
CA VAL A 255 0.14 -6.66 -3.59
C VAL A 255 1.33 -7.24 -2.85
N LYS A 256 2.43 -6.47 -2.80
CA LYS A 256 3.71 -6.97 -2.27
C LYS A 256 4.37 -5.99 -1.32
N ASN A 257 4.97 -6.54 -0.27
CA ASN A 257 5.75 -5.77 0.70
C ASN A 257 4.95 -4.60 1.30
N ASN A 258 3.70 -4.82 1.67
CA ASN A 258 2.86 -3.77 2.25
C ASN A 258 2.57 -4.04 3.72
N THR A 259 2.46 -2.98 4.50
CA THR A 259 1.89 -3.01 5.84
C THR A 259 0.46 -2.47 5.77
N ILE A 260 -0.50 -3.33 6.08
CA ILE A 260 -1.94 -3.03 6.00
C ILE A 260 -2.54 -3.24 7.39
N TYR A 261 -3.12 -2.17 7.96
CA TYR A 261 -3.55 -2.15 9.35
C TYR A 261 -4.94 -1.52 9.51
N ASN A 262 -5.78 -2.12 10.35
CA ASN A 262 -7.12 -1.63 10.68
C ASN A 262 -7.98 -1.34 9.44
N VAL A 263 -8.38 -2.41 8.75
CA VAL A 263 -9.28 -2.36 7.60
C VAL A 263 -10.54 -3.17 7.89
N GLY A 264 -11.71 -2.54 7.80
CA GLY A 264 -12.98 -3.17 8.20
C GLY A 264 -13.35 -4.41 7.40
N PHE A 265 -13.24 -4.34 6.08
CA PHE A 265 -13.52 -5.49 5.21
C PHE A 265 -12.26 -6.27 4.85
N HIS A 266 -12.47 -7.54 4.48
CA HIS A 266 -11.42 -8.43 4.01
C HIS A 266 -10.84 -7.98 2.68
N PHE A 267 -9.70 -8.52 2.35
CA PHE A 267 -9.03 -8.30 1.09
C PHE A 267 -9.76 -9.05 -0.05
N ARG A 268 -10.38 -8.32 -0.97
CA ARG A 268 -11.17 -8.90 -2.06
C ARG A 268 -10.37 -8.96 -3.35
N ILE A 269 -10.02 -10.17 -3.73
CA ILE A 269 -9.47 -10.50 -5.06
C ILE A 269 -10.35 -11.54 -5.75
N ASP A 270 -11.65 -11.44 -5.54
CA ASP A 270 -12.66 -12.43 -5.95
C ASP A 270 -12.42 -12.97 -7.36
N TYR A 271 -12.09 -12.07 -8.30
CA TYR A 271 -11.96 -12.37 -9.70
C TYR A 271 -10.66 -11.77 -10.26
N ALA A 272 -9.54 -12.46 -10.08
CA ALA A 272 -8.27 -12.09 -10.68
C ALA A 272 -7.77 -13.22 -11.61
N MET A 273 -7.30 -12.86 -12.80
CA MET A 273 -6.66 -13.83 -13.69
C MET A 273 -5.27 -14.18 -13.21
N LYS A 274 -4.49 -13.16 -12.84
CA LYS A 274 -3.16 -13.32 -12.25
C LYS A 274 -3.09 -12.47 -10.99
N ALA A 275 -2.70 -13.09 -9.86
CA ALA A 275 -2.50 -12.36 -8.62
C ALA A 275 -1.21 -12.80 -7.92
N TYR A 276 -0.46 -11.81 -7.42
CA TYR A 276 0.72 -12.01 -6.59
C TYR A 276 0.54 -11.23 -5.30
N ILE A 277 0.32 -11.96 -4.20
CA ILE A 277 0.09 -11.37 -2.88
C ILE A 277 1.14 -11.93 -1.95
N GLU A 278 2.22 -11.17 -1.78
CA GLU A 278 3.45 -11.69 -1.20
C GLU A 278 4.09 -10.70 -0.23
N ASN A 279 4.66 -11.23 0.85
CA ASN A 279 5.46 -10.46 1.81
C ASN A 279 4.70 -9.33 2.52
N ASN A 280 3.40 -9.44 2.67
CA ASN A 280 2.61 -8.41 3.32
C ASN A 280 2.36 -8.72 4.80
N ILE A 281 2.10 -7.66 5.57
CA ILE A 281 1.48 -7.74 6.89
C ILE A 281 0.04 -7.25 6.76
N PHE A 282 -0.92 -8.10 7.11
CA PHE A 282 -2.34 -7.80 7.24
C PHE A 282 -2.73 -7.87 8.72
N ALA A 283 -2.66 -6.75 9.41
CA ALA A 283 -2.94 -6.64 10.83
C ALA A 283 -4.34 -6.05 11.03
N ASN A 284 -5.24 -6.78 11.66
CA ASN A 284 -6.61 -6.34 11.89
C ASN A 284 -7.35 -5.98 10.60
N VAL A 285 -7.18 -6.79 9.56
CA VAL A 285 -7.86 -6.63 8.26
C VAL A 285 -9.02 -7.60 8.18
N GLY A 286 -10.18 -7.11 7.76
CA GLY A 286 -11.38 -7.93 7.63
C GLY A 286 -12.07 -8.25 8.95
N TRP A 287 -11.85 -7.45 10.00
CA TRP A 287 -12.49 -7.64 11.31
C TRP A 287 -14.03 -7.55 11.22
N LYS A 288 -14.58 -6.89 10.23
CA LYS A 288 -15.99 -6.91 9.93
C LYS A 288 -16.37 -8.28 9.35
N ALA A 289 -16.67 -9.21 10.22
CA ALA A 289 -17.05 -10.56 9.86
C ALA A 289 -18.47 -10.63 9.29
N GLY A 290 -18.82 -11.75 8.69
CA GLY A 290 -20.20 -12.04 8.30
C GLY A 290 -21.05 -12.38 9.52
N TYR A 291 -22.16 -11.68 9.70
CA TYR A 291 -23.13 -12.02 10.75
C TYR A 291 -23.96 -13.24 10.33
N LYS A 292 -24.03 -14.24 11.19
CA LYS A 292 -24.74 -15.52 10.93
C LYS A 292 -24.35 -16.22 9.62
N ALA A 293 -23.18 -15.96 9.11
CA ALA A 293 -22.70 -16.64 7.92
C ALA A 293 -22.31 -18.11 8.25
N ASP A 294 -22.79 -19.05 7.44
CA ASP A 294 -22.44 -20.45 7.52
C ASP A 294 -22.14 -20.96 6.10
N PRO A 295 -20.93 -21.38 5.80
CA PRO A 295 -19.73 -21.33 6.66
C PRO A 295 -19.24 -19.91 6.96
N PRO A 296 -18.37 -19.73 7.98
CA PRO A 296 -17.74 -18.44 8.24
C PRO A 296 -17.03 -17.89 7.00
N PRO A 297 -17.08 -16.58 6.74
CA PRO A 297 -16.46 -16.01 5.55
C PRO A 297 -14.94 -16.15 5.59
N ALA A 298 -14.32 -16.41 4.44
CA ALA A 298 -12.87 -16.51 4.34
C ALA A 298 -12.19 -15.14 4.26
N PHE A 299 -10.93 -15.10 4.70
CA PHE A 299 -10.06 -13.94 4.47
C PHE A 299 -9.70 -13.85 2.97
N TRP A 300 -9.28 -14.97 2.40
CA TRP A 300 -9.08 -15.13 0.97
C TRP A 300 -10.34 -15.73 0.34
N ASP A 301 -11.33 -14.85 0.11
CA ASP A 301 -12.62 -15.22 -0.48
C ASP A 301 -12.50 -15.22 -2.01
N LEU A 302 -11.97 -16.32 -2.57
CA LEU A 302 -11.86 -16.51 -4.01
C LEU A 302 -13.16 -17.03 -4.60
N LYS A 303 -13.40 -16.73 -5.86
CA LYS A 303 -14.58 -17.20 -6.62
C LYS A 303 -14.16 -17.77 -7.96
N GLU A 304 -14.91 -18.77 -8.41
CA GLU A 304 -14.76 -19.24 -9.77
C GLU A 304 -15.13 -18.15 -10.76
N LEU A 305 -14.28 -17.94 -11.75
CA LEU A 305 -14.58 -16.97 -12.78
C LEU A 305 -15.82 -17.37 -13.58
N PRO A 306 -16.72 -16.44 -13.85
CA PRO A 306 -17.83 -16.73 -14.76
C PRO A 306 -17.26 -17.08 -16.14
N LYS A 307 -17.85 -18.09 -16.79
CA LYS A 307 -17.43 -18.48 -18.14
C LYS A 307 -17.54 -17.29 -19.10
N SER A 308 -16.48 -17.04 -19.85
CA SER A 308 -16.39 -15.94 -20.82
C SER A 308 -15.63 -16.39 -22.06
N LYS A 309 -15.90 -15.73 -23.18
CA LYS A 309 -15.07 -15.89 -24.41
C LYS A 309 -13.71 -15.20 -24.28
N SER A 310 -13.53 -14.34 -23.28
CA SER A 310 -12.33 -13.52 -23.11
C SER A 310 -11.24 -14.18 -22.26
N TYR A 311 -11.55 -15.27 -21.57
CA TYR A 311 -10.59 -16.00 -20.72
C TYR A 311 -11.04 -17.45 -20.46
N ASP A 312 -10.05 -18.33 -20.26
CA ASP A 312 -10.28 -19.68 -19.74
C ASP A 312 -10.01 -19.66 -18.21
N PRO A 313 -10.90 -20.17 -17.36
CA PRO A 313 -10.64 -20.32 -15.94
C PRO A 313 -9.38 -21.12 -15.60
N LYS A 314 -8.89 -21.96 -16.51
CA LYS A 314 -7.62 -22.69 -16.37
C LYS A 314 -6.38 -21.79 -16.42
N ASP A 315 -6.51 -20.59 -17.03
CA ASP A 315 -5.42 -19.63 -17.14
C ASP A 315 -5.20 -18.82 -15.85
N ILE A 316 -6.04 -19.03 -14.84
CA ILE A 316 -5.89 -18.39 -13.52
C ILE A 316 -4.58 -18.85 -12.88
N LYS A 317 -3.81 -17.88 -12.39
CA LYS A 317 -2.59 -18.11 -11.60
C LYS A 317 -2.55 -17.13 -10.44
N ILE A 318 -2.77 -17.65 -9.23
CA ILE A 318 -2.80 -16.87 -7.99
C ILE A 318 -1.71 -17.38 -7.07
N TYR A 319 -0.92 -16.47 -6.53
CA TYR A 319 0.12 -16.74 -5.55
C TYR A 319 -0.18 -15.94 -4.29
N ILE A 320 -0.41 -16.62 -3.18
CA ILE A 320 -0.62 -16.05 -1.84
C ILE A 320 0.40 -16.68 -0.93
N ARG A 321 1.50 -16.00 -0.69
CA ARG A 321 2.62 -16.60 0.04
C ARG A 321 3.42 -15.60 0.86
N ASN A 322 4.03 -16.11 1.92
CA ASN A 322 4.88 -15.30 2.79
C ASN A 322 4.16 -14.04 3.32
N ASN A 323 2.90 -14.14 3.70
CA ASN A 323 2.17 -13.05 4.34
C ASN A 323 1.97 -13.34 5.82
N ASN A 324 1.92 -12.31 6.64
CA ASN A 324 1.43 -12.39 8.02
C ASN A 324 0.00 -11.85 8.07
N VAL A 325 -0.94 -12.69 8.50
CA VAL A 325 -2.37 -12.32 8.61
C VAL A 325 -2.85 -12.60 10.02
N TYR A 326 -3.22 -11.58 10.77
CA TYR A 326 -3.68 -11.75 12.14
C TYR A 326 -4.73 -10.73 12.56
N THR A 327 -5.47 -11.08 13.60
CA THR A 327 -6.42 -10.22 14.30
C THR A 327 -6.02 -10.17 15.77
N ASP A 328 -5.99 -8.96 16.36
CA ASP A 328 -5.65 -8.75 17.75
C ASP A 328 -6.67 -9.36 18.71
N GLN A 329 -6.21 -9.75 19.89
CA GLN A 329 -7.05 -10.39 20.91
C GLN A 329 -8.22 -9.50 21.34
N ALA A 330 -8.05 -8.15 21.32
CA ALA A 330 -9.12 -7.22 21.64
C ALA A 330 -10.31 -7.33 20.68
N ILE A 331 -10.04 -7.47 19.36
CA ILE A 331 -11.09 -7.68 18.36
C ILE A 331 -11.65 -9.11 18.47
N LYS A 332 -10.80 -10.13 18.69
CA LYS A 332 -11.25 -11.52 18.87
C LYS A 332 -12.24 -11.66 20.03
N ALA A 333 -12.04 -10.91 21.11
CA ALA A 333 -12.97 -10.89 22.24
C ALA A 333 -14.38 -10.41 21.84
N LEU A 334 -14.50 -9.54 20.83
CA LEU A 334 -15.80 -9.07 20.35
C LEU A 334 -16.59 -10.16 19.61
N TYR A 335 -15.94 -11.08 18.93
CA TYR A 335 -16.63 -12.23 18.33
C TYR A 335 -17.30 -13.12 19.38
N THR A 336 -16.65 -13.26 20.55
CA THR A 336 -17.23 -13.95 21.70
C THR A 336 -18.34 -13.15 22.39
N LYS A 337 -18.15 -11.83 22.55
CA LYS A 337 -19.12 -10.92 23.15
C LYS A 337 -20.43 -10.83 22.36
N TYR A 338 -20.34 -10.91 21.02
CA TYR A 338 -21.47 -10.76 20.11
C TYR A 338 -21.69 -12.07 19.28
N PRO A 339 -22.39 -13.07 19.81
CA PRO A 339 -22.61 -14.36 19.14
C PRO A 339 -23.22 -14.21 17.75
N GLY A 340 -22.77 -15.02 16.80
CA GLY A 340 -23.16 -14.96 15.40
C GLY A 340 -22.22 -14.14 14.53
N ASN A 341 -21.22 -13.49 15.14
CA ASN A 341 -20.08 -12.94 14.42
C ASN A 341 -18.92 -13.94 14.51
N TYR A 342 -18.19 -14.09 13.44
CA TYR A 342 -17.12 -15.08 13.34
C TYR A 342 -15.82 -14.44 12.87
N GLU A 343 -14.72 -14.88 13.45
CA GLU A 343 -13.39 -14.64 12.85
C GLU A 343 -13.37 -15.30 11.47
N ARG A 344 -12.69 -14.67 10.52
CA ARG A 344 -12.57 -15.23 9.17
C ARG A 344 -11.69 -16.48 9.17
N ILE A 345 -12.14 -17.51 8.47
CA ILE A 345 -11.28 -18.64 8.13
C ILE A 345 -10.28 -18.23 7.04
N PRO A 346 -9.09 -18.87 6.94
CA PRO A 346 -8.10 -18.49 5.93
C PRO A 346 -8.61 -18.59 4.49
N LEU A 347 -9.20 -19.73 4.12
CA LEU A 347 -9.59 -20.09 2.75
C LEU A 347 -11.04 -20.54 2.68
N ASN A 348 -11.71 -20.28 1.57
CA ASN A 348 -13.00 -20.90 1.23
C ASN A 348 -12.80 -22.15 0.38
N SER A 349 -13.86 -22.93 0.17
CA SER A 349 -13.82 -24.18 -0.59
C SER A 349 -13.38 -23.99 -2.06
N VAL A 350 -13.64 -22.83 -2.65
CA VAL A 350 -13.17 -22.52 -4.00
C VAL A 350 -11.65 -22.37 -4.02
N ALA A 351 -11.08 -21.68 -3.03
CA ALA A 351 -9.62 -21.59 -2.90
C ALA A 351 -8.97 -22.95 -2.69
N GLU A 352 -9.57 -23.83 -1.87
CA GLU A 352 -9.10 -25.21 -1.69
C GLU A 352 -9.11 -26.01 -3.00
N THR A 353 -10.16 -25.86 -3.79
CA THR A 353 -10.24 -26.46 -5.13
C THR A 353 -9.14 -25.92 -6.05
N MET A 354 -8.90 -24.61 -6.03
CA MET A 354 -7.85 -24.00 -6.84
C MET A 354 -6.44 -24.44 -6.42
N ILE A 355 -6.23 -24.75 -5.14
CA ILE A 355 -4.96 -25.36 -4.69
C ILE A 355 -4.82 -26.76 -5.28
N ALA A 356 -5.86 -27.56 -5.19
CA ALA A 356 -5.84 -28.96 -5.65
C ALA A 356 -5.58 -29.08 -7.15
N ASP A 357 -6.03 -28.12 -7.97
CA ASP A 357 -5.84 -28.11 -9.42
C ASP A 357 -4.68 -27.23 -9.91
N GLY A 358 -3.92 -26.64 -8.99
CA GLY A 358 -2.70 -25.88 -9.27
C GLY A 358 -2.91 -24.46 -9.83
N ARG A 359 -4.11 -23.90 -9.69
CA ARG A 359 -4.41 -22.50 -10.02
C ARG A 359 -4.03 -21.53 -8.89
N LEU A 360 -4.02 -22.00 -7.64
CA LEU A 360 -3.60 -21.24 -6.45
C LEU A 360 -2.39 -21.89 -5.78
N VAL A 361 -1.35 -21.12 -5.57
CA VAL A 361 -0.24 -21.45 -4.67
C VAL A 361 -0.46 -20.71 -3.35
N TYR A 362 -0.70 -21.46 -2.28
CA TYR A 362 -0.90 -20.93 -0.94
C TYR A 362 0.13 -21.54 0.01
N GLU A 363 1.17 -20.78 0.35
CA GLU A 363 2.29 -21.32 1.13
C GLU A 363 2.96 -20.30 2.04
N LYS A 364 3.58 -20.76 3.11
CA LYS A 364 4.39 -19.97 4.04
C LYS A 364 3.69 -18.72 4.59
N ASN A 365 2.36 -18.70 4.60
CA ASN A 365 1.62 -17.66 5.28
C ASN A 365 1.60 -17.95 6.78
N ILE A 366 1.78 -16.93 7.60
CA ILE A 366 1.83 -17.03 9.05
C ILE A 366 0.72 -16.22 9.70
N SER A 367 0.49 -16.47 11.00
CA SER A 367 -0.44 -15.69 11.82
C SER A 367 0.25 -15.34 13.14
N GLU A 368 1.11 -14.32 13.08
CA GLU A 368 1.85 -13.80 14.22
C GLU A 368 1.30 -12.44 14.62
N VAL A 369 0.89 -12.31 15.88
CA VAL A 369 0.49 -11.00 16.42
C VAL A 369 1.73 -10.15 16.65
N LEU A 370 1.84 -9.05 15.93
CA LEU A 370 2.96 -8.13 16.04
C LEU A 370 2.64 -6.99 17.01
N THR A 371 3.62 -6.60 17.82
CA THR A 371 3.61 -5.36 18.57
C THR A 371 4.37 -4.32 17.77
N PHE A 372 3.66 -3.37 17.21
CA PHE A 372 4.27 -2.23 16.53
C PHE A 372 4.70 -1.17 17.55
N ASP A 373 5.83 -0.50 17.31
CA ASP A 373 6.39 0.49 18.25
C ASP A 373 5.49 1.71 18.42
N GLY A 374 4.67 2.05 17.45
CA GLY A 374 3.84 3.25 17.49
C GLY A 374 2.70 3.24 16.48
N ALA A 375 2.04 2.10 16.26
CA ALA A 375 0.86 2.05 15.40
C ALA A 375 -0.30 2.89 15.99
N PRO A 376 -1.19 3.44 15.14
CA PRO A 376 -2.37 4.13 15.63
C PRO A 376 -3.23 3.19 16.49
N PRO A 377 -3.90 3.73 17.52
CA PRO A 377 -4.79 2.93 18.35
C PRO A 377 -5.96 2.40 17.50
N LEU A 378 -6.37 1.16 17.75
CA LEU A 378 -7.59 0.62 17.16
C LEU A 378 -8.81 1.40 17.65
N PRO A 379 -9.78 1.73 16.79
CA PRO A 379 -11.01 2.42 17.18
C PRO A 379 -11.98 1.46 17.87
N MET A 380 -11.61 0.95 19.04
CA MET A 380 -12.35 -0.13 19.70
C MET A 380 -13.78 0.24 20.05
N ALA A 381 -14.04 1.52 20.39
CA ALA A 381 -15.41 1.99 20.64
C ALA A 381 -16.30 1.90 19.38
N TYR A 382 -15.73 2.24 18.21
CA TYR A 382 -16.41 2.10 16.92
C TYR A 382 -16.63 0.63 16.55
N ILE A 383 -15.61 -0.20 16.71
CA ILE A 383 -15.65 -1.63 16.39
C ILE A 383 -16.67 -2.35 17.29
N ASP A 384 -16.62 -2.10 18.59
CA ASP A 384 -17.56 -2.67 19.57
C ASP A 384 -19.01 -2.29 19.23
N LYS A 385 -19.26 -1.02 18.98
CA LYS A 385 -20.58 -0.52 18.58
C LYS A 385 -21.06 -1.11 17.27
N PHE A 386 -20.16 -1.28 16.31
CA PHE A 386 -20.45 -1.92 15.03
C PHE A 386 -20.96 -3.35 15.22
N PHE A 387 -20.30 -4.17 16.06
CA PHE A 387 -20.73 -5.53 16.37
C PHE A 387 -22.06 -5.58 17.14
N GLU A 388 -22.26 -4.67 18.09
CA GLU A 388 -23.51 -4.53 18.83
C GLU A 388 -24.68 -4.30 17.87
N VAL A 389 -24.53 -3.35 16.97
CA VAL A 389 -25.59 -2.90 16.05
C VAL A 389 -25.92 -3.93 14.98
N LEU A 390 -24.94 -4.69 14.49
CA LEU A 390 -25.20 -5.80 13.55
C LEU A 390 -26.21 -6.81 14.12
N ASN A 391 -26.19 -7.01 15.43
CA ASN A 391 -27.12 -7.90 16.11
C ASN A 391 -28.52 -7.30 16.28
N THR A 392 -28.65 -5.99 16.30
CA THR A 392 -29.91 -5.28 16.56
C THR A 392 -30.57 -4.69 15.32
N GLY A 393 -29.87 -4.65 14.19
CA GLY A 393 -30.34 -4.02 12.95
C GLY A 393 -30.37 -2.49 12.98
N MET A 394 -29.79 -1.85 13.99
CA MET A 394 -29.69 -0.38 14.10
C MET A 394 -28.41 0.15 13.46
N SER A 395 -28.35 1.43 13.12
CA SER A 395 -27.20 2.08 12.47
C SER A 395 -26.70 3.33 13.21
N PRO A 396 -26.28 3.28 14.48
CA PRO A 396 -25.89 4.47 15.23
C PRO A 396 -24.38 4.63 15.42
N TRP A 397 -23.53 4.14 14.51
CA TRP A 397 -22.08 4.29 14.62
C TRP A 397 -21.52 5.55 13.96
N ALA A 398 -22.38 6.36 13.33
CA ALA A 398 -21.98 7.57 12.61
C ALA A 398 -21.23 8.60 13.48
N ASP A 399 -21.57 8.64 14.75
CA ASP A 399 -21.04 9.63 15.70
C ASP A 399 -19.75 9.19 16.39
N LEU A 400 -19.26 7.97 16.13
CA LEU A 400 -18.04 7.47 16.73
C LEU A 400 -16.87 7.67 15.79
N PRO A 401 -15.73 8.18 16.29
CA PRO A 401 -14.53 8.36 15.49
C PRO A 401 -13.94 6.99 15.10
N PHE A 402 -13.49 6.88 13.85
CA PHE A 402 -12.83 5.69 13.34
C PHE A 402 -11.31 5.79 13.35
N TYR A 403 -10.76 6.98 13.45
CA TYR A 403 -9.34 7.24 13.53
C TYR A 403 -9.09 8.53 14.33
N VAL A 404 -7.85 8.68 14.79
CA VAL A 404 -7.40 9.92 15.40
C VAL A 404 -6.91 10.84 14.29
N ASP A 405 -7.37 12.08 14.27
CA ASP A 405 -6.83 13.12 13.40
C ASP A 405 -5.53 13.65 13.99
N GLU A 406 -4.42 13.19 13.45
CA GLU A 406 -3.07 13.58 13.91
C GLU A 406 -2.72 15.02 13.57
N ASN A 407 -3.37 15.57 12.56
CA ASN A 407 -3.08 16.91 12.10
C ASN A 407 -3.77 18.00 12.96
N GLY A 408 -4.69 17.60 13.85
CA GLY A 408 -5.34 18.48 14.82
C GLY A 408 -6.00 19.72 14.21
N ALA A 409 -6.22 20.72 15.08
CA ALA A 409 -6.80 22.01 14.68
C ALA A 409 -5.78 22.98 14.07
N ASP A 410 -4.49 22.71 14.20
CA ASP A 410 -3.40 23.66 13.93
C ASP A 410 -2.78 23.54 12.53
N GLY A 411 -3.41 22.79 11.64
CA GLY A 411 -2.95 22.64 10.26
C GLY A 411 -2.46 21.23 9.93
N PHE A 412 -2.26 21.01 8.64
CA PHE A 412 -1.87 19.71 8.11
C PHE A 412 -0.34 19.60 8.09
N THR A 413 0.16 18.61 8.81
CA THR A 413 1.52 18.15 8.60
C THR A 413 1.45 16.90 7.73
N ASN A 414 2.23 16.86 6.66
CA ASN A 414 2.37 15.66 5.83
C ASN A 414 3.40 14.67 6.40
N ASN A 415 3.63 14.74 7.71
CA ASN A 415 4.53 13.85 8.40
C ASN A 415 3.75 12.64 8.93
N GLU A 416 4.28 11.45 8.67
CA GLU A 416 3.79 10.25 9.33
C GLU A 416 4.25 10.27 10.79
N THR A 417 3.30 10.30 11.72
CA THR A 417 3.57 10.26 13.16
C THR A 417 3.51 8.85 13.73
N PHE A 418 2.84 7.93 13.02
CA PHE A 418 2.78 6.54 13.41
C PHE A 418 3.91 5.71 12.81
N THR A 419 4.29 4.65 13.48
CA THR A 419 5.33 3.74 13.03
C THR A 419 4.84 2.30 13.14
N PHE A 420 5.11 1.53 12.09
CA PHE A 420 4.77 0.10 12.04
C PHE A 420 6.03 -0.77 12.14
N ARG A 421 7.07 -0.27 12.81
CA ARG A 421 8.25 -1.06 13.17
C ARG A 421 7.85 -2.11 14.20
N TYR A 422 8.47 -3.27 14.09
CA TYR A 422 8.26 -4.39 15.01
C TYR A 422 9.60 -5.04 15.35
N PRO A 423 9.69 -5.82 16.47
CA PRO A 423 10.95 -6.38 16.92
C PRO A 423 11.61 -7.28 15.89
N SER A 424 12.93 -7.19 15.75
CA SER A 424 13.73 -8.08 14.88
C SER A 424 13.69 -9.56 15.31
N SER A 425 13.22 -9.84 16.53
CA SER A 425 13.00 -11.21 17.04
C SER A 425 11.68 -11.82 16.56
N ALA A 426 10.79 -11.04 15.92
CA ALA A 426 9.54 -11.56 15.37
C ALA A 426 9.82 -12.55 14.22
N VAL A 427 8.97 -13.55 14.06
CA VAL A 427 9.03 -14.49 12.93
C VAL A 427 8.91 -13.73 11.61
N SER A 428 8.08 -12.69 11.57
CA SER A 428 7.89 -11.80 10.42
C SER A 428 9.17 -11.11 9.95
N ALA A 429 10.18 -10.99 10.81
CA ALA A 429 11.45 -10.33 10.45
C ALA A 429 12.31 -11.11 9.43
N THR A 430 12.02 -12.39 9.23
CA THR A 430 12.74 -13.27 8.29
C THR A 430 11.83 -14.09 7.40
N ALA A 431 10.54 -13.78 7.37
CA ALA A 431 9.53 -14.63 6.73
C ALA A 431 9.25 -14.27 5.25
N SER A 432 9.92 -13.26 4.68
CA SER A 432 9.70 -12.89 3.28
C SER A 432 10.25 -13.92 2.29
N THR A 433 9.90 -13.79 1.02
CA THR A 433 10.41 -14.63 -0.07
C THR A 433 11.94 -14.53 -0.24
N THR A 434 12.56 -13.49 0.30
CA THR A 434 14.01 -13.25 0.29
C THR A 434 14.66 -13.50 1.66
N ASN A 435 13.94 -14.11 2.61
CA ASN A 435 14.34 -14.31 4.00
C ASN A 435 14.59 -12.99 4.78
N GLY A 436 14.00 -11.90 4.34
CA GLY A 436 13.99 -10.62 5.02
C GLY A 436 12.64 -10.34 5.71
N PRO A 437 12.44 -9.11 6.20
CA PRO A 437 11.23 -8.72 6.89
C PRO A 437 10.02 -8.66 5.96
N LEU A 438 8.84 -8.90 6.55
CA LEU A 438 7.55 -8.67 5.91
C LEU A 438 7.13 -7.20 6.07
N GLY A 439 6.19 -6.77 5.22
CA GLY A 439 5.59 -5.44 5.31
C GLY A 439 6.33 -4.38 4.50
N ALA A 440 5.93 -3.12 4.67
CA ALA A 440 6.48 -1.99 3.94
C ALA A 440 7.95 -1.72 4.32
N PRO A 441 8.87 -1.61 3.35
CA PRO A 441 10.30 -1.47 3.62
C PRO A 441 10.65 -0.25 4.47
N MET A 442 9.87 0.82 4.39
CA MET A 442 10.11 2.03 5.18
C MET A 442 10.13 1.81 6.71
N TRP A 443 9.57 0.69 7.20
CA TRP A 443 9.52 0.35 8.63
C TRP A 443 10.59 -0.64 9.05
N ASN A 444 11.32 -1.21 8.12
CA ASN A 444 12.25 -2.32 8.34
C ASN A 444 13.71 -1.87 8.53
N GLN A 445 13.93 -0.59 8.81
CA GLN A 445 15.28 0.00 9.02
C GLN A 445 15.70 -0.07 10.46
#